data_27887c96f9a2fd19e329359ff735fb02
#
_entry.id   27887c96f9a2fd19e329359ff735fb02
#
_cell.length_a   1.000
_cell.length_b   1.000
_cell.length_c   1.000
_cell.angle_alpha   90.00
_cell.angle_beta   90.00
_cell.angle_gamma   90.00
#
_symmetry.space_group_name_H-M   'P 1'
#
loop_
_entity.id
_entity.type
_entity.pdbx_description
1 polymer ?
#
loop_
_entity_poly.entity_id
_entity_poly.type
_entity_poly.pdbx_seq_one_letter_code
_entity_poly.pdbx_strand_id
1 'polypeptide(L)'
;IAGVKERTKYRIRFYNMDDSRITLEKKSKDGDFSGKESVRISRELAEAFLTGGEALRDTEELARELARLRQNGWKPAVLVDYVRYPFVYPTGNVRVTIDTELRTAPFKTNLFDDRALTVPVLDEGEAVLEVKYDAFLPAPVRALLEGVTKQRCAVSKYTKCLDILE
;
A
#
# COMPACT_ATOMS: atom_id res chain seq x y z
N ILE A 1 -8.71 -11.14 10.95
CA ILE A 1 -9.85 -11.51 10.07
C ILE A 1 -9.34 -12.61 9.14
N ALA A 2 -9.50 -13.86 9.56
CA ALA A 2 -9.17 -15.04 8.77
C ALA A 2 -10.26 -15.28 7.72
N GLY A 3 -9.86 -15.46 6.46
CA GLY A 3 -10.61 -16.32 5.55
C GLY A 3 -11.77 -15.76 4.73
N VAL A 4 -11.87 -14.45 4.47
CA VAL A 4 -12.79 -14.00 3.42
C VAL A 4 -12.21 -14.42 2.08
N LYS A 5 -12.86 -15.37 1.37
CA LYS A 5 -12.44 -15.89 0.07
C LYS A 5 -12.31 -14.79 -0.97
N GLU A 6 -13.23 -13.85 -0.97
CA GLU A 6 -13.27 -12.72 -1.89
C GLU A 6 -12.98 -11.42 -1.15
N ARG A 7 -11.97 -10.69 -1.58
CA ARG A 7 -11.62 -9.39 -1.02
C ARG A 7 -11.09 -8.44 -2.08
N THR A 8 -11.51 -7.20 -2.00
CA THR A 8 -10.99 -6.10 -2.84
C THR A 8 -10.41 -5.02 -1.93
N LYS A 9 -9.32 -4.40 -2.34
CA LYS A 9 -8.69 -3.26 -1.67
C LYS A 9 -8.35 -2.20 -2.72
N TYR A 10 -8.65 -0.96 -2.40
CA TYR A 10 -8.21 0.19 -3.17
C TYR A 10 -7.13 0.93 -2.41
N ARG A 11 -6.18 1.52 -3.13
CA ARG A 11 -5.09 2.30 -2.55
C ARG A 11 -4.70 3.43 -3.47
N ILE A 12 -4.66 4.65 -2.94
CA ILE A 12 -3.99 5.77 -3.57
C ILE A 12 -2.54 5.74 -3.11
N ARG A 13 -1.59 5.90 -4.05
CA ARG A 13 -0.16 5.87 -3.77
C ARG A 13 0.59 6.92 -4.56
N PHE A 14 1.51 7.57 -3.89
CA PHE A 14 2.60 8.36 -4.47
C PHE A 14 3.87 8.17 -3.62
N TYR A 15 4.98 8.76 -4.01
CA TYR A 15 6.27 8.53 -3.38
C TYR A 15 7.00 9.84 -3.13
N ASN A 16 7.79 9.92 -2.04
CA ASN A 16 8.67 11.03 -1.69
C ASN A 16 7.97 12.40 -1.67
N MET A 17 6.69 12.42 -1.27
CA MET A 17 5.84 13.62 -1.32
C MET A 17 5.75 14.28 -2.72
N ASP A 18 6.13 13.53 -3.78
CA ASP A 18 6.02 13.96 -5.17
C ASP A 18 4.64 13.56 -5.74
N ASP A 19 3.76 14.53 -5.89
CA ASP A 19 2.41 14.37 -6.42
C ASP A 19 2.34 14.39 -7.95
N SER A 20 3.48 14.54 -8.64
CA SER A 20 3.55 14.45 -10.10
C SER A 20 3.13 13.09 -10.64
N ARG A 21 3.17 12.05 -9.79
CA ARG A 21 2.78 10.69 -10.15
C ARG A 21 1.99 10.00 -9.05
N ILE A 22 0.70 10.21 -9.07
CA ILE A 22 -0.25 9.54 -8.18
C ILE A 22 -0.90 8.35 -8.90
N THR A 23 -1.03 7.23 -8.22
CA THR A 23 -1.68 6.02 -8.76
C THR A 23 -2.81 5.56 -7.86
N LEU A 24 -3.94 5.23 -8.48
CA LEU A 24 -5.01 4.43 -7.86
C LEU A 24 -4.77 2.97 -8.21
N GLU A 25 -4.63 2.13 -7.21
CA GLU A 25 -4.44 0.68 -7.35
C GLU A 25 -5.64 -0.05 -6.78
N LYS A 26 -6.15 -1.02 -7.55
CA LYS A 26 -7.13 -2.00 -7.10
C LYS A 26 -6.46 -3.35 -7.00
N LYS A 27 -6.62 -4.01 -5.87
CA LYS A 27 -6.21 -5.41 -5.67
C LYS A 27 -7.42 -6.24 -5.31
N SER A 28 -7.68 -7.25 -6.12
CA SER A 28 -8.71 -8.25 -5.87
C SER A 28 -8.06 -9.60 -5.56
N LYS A 29 -8.68 -10.35 -4.68
CA LYS A 29 -8.37 -11.75 -4.45
C LYS A 29 -9.68 -12.51 -4.36
N ASP A 30 -9.77 -13.62 -5.12
CA ASP A 30 -10.86 -14.57 -5.09
C ASP A 30 -10.25 -15.97 -5.06
N GLY A 31 -10.31 -16.62 -3.90
CA GLY A 31 -9.62 -17.89 -3.67
C GLY A 31 -8.11 -17.79 -3.94
N ASP A 32 -7.63 -18.54 -4.93
CA ASP A 32 -6.23 -18.55 -5.37
C ASP A 32 -5.92 -17.50 -6.45
N PHE A 33 -6.94 -16.90 -7.05
CA PHE A 33 -6.77 -15.86 -8.06
C PHE A 33 -6.54 -14.50 -7.42
N SER A 34 -5.56 -13.77 -7.93
CA SER A 34 -5.28 -12.39 -7.51
C SER A 34 -5.13 -11.49 -8.72
N GLY A 35 -5.91 -10.41 -8.74
CA GLY A 35 -5.82 -9.35 -9.74
C GLY A 35 -5.17 -8.09 -9.17
N LYS A 36 -4.45 -7.37 -10.02
CA LYS A 36 -3.95 -6.02 -9.73
C LYS A 36 -4.17 -5.15 -10.94
N GLU A 37 -4.89 -4.08 -10.73
CA GLU A 37 -5.09 -2.98 -11.69
C GLU A 37 -4.45 -1.71 -11.12
N SER A 38 -3.94 -0.84 -11.99
CA SER A 38 -3.30 0.41 -11.55
C SER A 38 -3.49 1.46 -12.63
N VAL A 39 -3.98 2.62 -12.25
CA VAL A 39 -4.21 3.75 -13.14
C VAL A 39 -3.60 5.01 -12.53
N ARG A 40 -3.04 5.88 -13.37
CA ARG A 40 -2.56 7.20 -12.95
C ARG A 40 -3.76 8.12 -12.80
N ILE A 41 -3.77 8.89 -11.72
CA ILE A 41 -4.81 9.88 -11.42
C ILE A 41 -4.18 11.23 -11.12
N SER A 42 -4.96 12.30 -11.26
CA SER A 42 -4.55 13.63 -10.82
C SER A 42 -4.63 13.78 -9.29
N ARG A 43 -3.99 14.82 -8.77
CA ARG A 43 -4.11 15.19 -7.36
C ARG A 43 -5.55 15.61 -7.02
N GLU A 44 -6.19 16.36 -7.88
CA GLU A 44 -7.57 16.83 -7.70
C GLU A 44 -8.53 15.63 -7.57
N LEU A 45 -8.34 14.59 -8.41
CA LEU A 45 -9.15 13.38 -8.34
C LEU A 45 -8.88 12.59 -7.05
N ALA A 46 -7.61 12.49 -6.64
CA ALA A 46 -7.25 11.84 -5.39
C ALA A 46 -7.89 12.56 -4.18
N GLU A 47 -7.78 13.87 -4.11
CA GLU A 47 -8.39 14.70 -3.06
C GLU A 47 -9.92 14.58 -3.07
N ALA A 48 -10.55 14.66 -4.24
CA ALA A 48 -11.98 14.47 -4.38
C ALA A 48 -12.43 13.10 -3.87
N PHE A 49 -11.68 12.03 -4.16
CA PHE A 49 -11.96 10.70 -3.64
C PHE A 49 -11.84 10.64 -2.11
N LEU A 50 -10.82 11.24 -1.54
CA LEU A 50 -10.54 11.22 -0.10
C LEU A 50 -11.56 12.06 0.71
N THR A 51 -11.97 13.20 0.19
CA THR A 51 -12.80 14.16 0.93
C THR A 51 -14.29 14.08 0.64
N GLY A 52 -14.70 13.41 -0.43
CA GLY A 52 -16.09 13.37 -0.86
C GLY A 52 -16.46 14.46 -1.88
N GLY A 53 -15.50 15.22 -2.40
CA GLY A 53 -15.71 16.25 -3.40
C GLY A 53 -15.99 15.73 -4.81
N GLU A 54 -16.24 16.62 -5.75
CA GLU A 54 -16.34 16.33 -7.18
C GLU A 54 -14.99 16.61 -7.87
N ALA A 55 -14.60 15.72 -8.78
CA ALA A 55 -13.41 15.89 -9.61
C ALA A 55 -13.82 16.40 -11.00
N LEU A 56 -13.44 17.61 -11.34
CA LEU A 56 -13.88 18.29 -12.57
C LEU A 56 -12.93 18.10 -13.76
N ARG A 57 -11.74 17.49 -13.57
CA ARG A 57 -10.65 17.52 -14.58
C ARG A 57 -10.07 16.18 -14.98
N ASP A 58 -10.63 15.07 -14.52
CA ASP A 58 -10.18 13.74 -14.92
C ASP A 58 -11.06 13.11 -16.01
N THR A 59 -10.64 11.97 -16.54
CA THR A 59 -11.45 11.25 -17.51
C THR A 59 -12.80 10.92 -16.88
N GLU A 60 -13.84 11.11 -17.68
CA GLU A 60 -15.23 10.83 -17.26
C GLU A 60 -15.40 9.39 -16.71
N GLU A 61 -14.60 8.45 -17.22
CA GLU A 61 -14.56 7.06 -16.78
C GLU A 61 -14.07 6.91 -15.33
N LEU A 62 -12.96 7.56 -14.98
CA LEU A 62 -12.40 7.54 -13.62
C LEU A 62 -13.33 8.23 -12.61
N ALA A 63 -13.93 9.35 -13.00
CA ALA A 63 -14.89 10.04 -12.16
C ALA A 63 -16.12 9.17 -11.88
N ARG A 64 -16.63 8.44 -12.89
CA ARG A 64 -17.73 7.49 -12.74
C ARG A 64 -17.35 6.31 -11.83
N GLU A 65 -16.16 5.74 -11.98
CA GLU A 65 -15.70 4.64 -11.11
C GLU A 65 -15.60 5.08 -9.65
N LEU A 66 -15.10 6.28 -9.38
CA LEU A 66 -15.04 6.82 -8.02
C LEU A 66 -16.43 7.09 -7.43
N ALA A 67 -17.35 7.64 -8.22
CA ALA A 67 -18.73 7.82 -7.81
C ALA A 67 -19.39 6.47 -7.46
N ARG A 68 -19.15 5.45 -8.28
CA ARG A 68 -19.63 4.09 -8.06
C ARG A 68 -19.06 3.47 -6.77
N LEU A 69 -17.76 3.64 -6.51
CA LEU A 69 -17.14 3.17 -5.26
C LEU A 69 -17.82 3.78 -4.04
N ARG A 70 -18.09 5.09 -4.06
CA ARG A 70 -18.79 5.76 -2.97
C ARG A 70 -20.21 5.27 -2.78
N GLN A 71 -20.98 5.15 -3.87
CA GLN A 71 -22.34 4.61 -3.83
C GLN A 71 -22.37 3.21 -3.21
N ASN A 72 -21.31 2.41 -3.41
CA ASN A 72 -21.13 1.10 -2.82
C ASN A 72 -20.55 1.13 -1.39
N GLY A 73 -20.49 2.29 -0.74
CA GLY A 73 -20.05 2.44 0.64
C GLY A 73 -18.54 2.43 0.86
N TRP A 74 -17.72 2.50 -0.21
CA TRP A 74 -16.27 2.60 -0.07
C TRP A 74 -15.89 3.97 0.48
N LYS A 75 -15.01 3.95 1.47
CA LYS A 75 -14.48 5.17 2.11
C LYS A 75 -13.00 4.97 2.44
N PRO A 76 -12.23 6.06 2.54
CA PRO A 76 -10.88 6.01 3.08
C PRO A 76 -10.89 5.40 4.48
N ALA A 77 -9.92 4.56 4.80
CA ALA A 77 -9.82 3.89 6.09
C ALA A 77 -8.65 4.43 6.90
N VAL A 78 -7.44 4.46 6.33
CA VAL A 78 -6.21 4.74 7.06
C VAL A 78 -5.13 5.28 6.12
N LEU A 79 -4.31 6.19 6.62
CA LEU A 79 -3.06 6.60 5.98
C LEU A 79 -1.96 5.60 6.39
N VAL A 80 -1.14 5.19 5.43
CA VAL A 80 0.00 4.29 5.63
C VAL A 80 1.24 4.94 5.04
N ASP A 81 2.16 5.32 5.89
CA ASP A 81 3.44 5.92 5.51
C ASP A 81 4.59 5.00 5.95
N TYR A 82 5.65 4.92 5.15
CA TYR A 82 6.85 4.14 5.47
C TYR A 82 8.00 4.47 4.52
N VAL A 83 9.22 4.25 5.01
CA VAL A 83 10.43 4.32 4.19
C VAL A 83 10.73 2.93 3.61
N ARG A 84 11.01 2.86 2.30
CA ARG A 84 11.30 1.61 1.59
C ARG A 84 12.67 1.59 0.96
N TYR A 85 13.43 0.54 1.26
CA TYR A 85 14.70 0.20 0.62
C TYR A 85 14.49 -1.01 -0.30
N PRO A 86 14.40 -0.81 -1.63
CA PRO A 86 14.23 -1.90 -2.59
C PRO A 86 15.58 -2.39 -3.10
N PHE A 87 15.74 -3.71 -3.18
CA PHE A 87 16.88 -4.40 -3.77
C PHE A 87 16.40 -5.37 -4.83
N VAL A 88 17.09 -5.45 -5.95
CA VAL A 88 16.77 -6.34 -7.05
C VAL A 88 17.96 -7.22 -7.35
N TYR A 89 17.74 -8.52 -7.47
CA TYR A 89 18.72 -9.48 -7.95
C TYR A 89 18.16 -10.15 -9.21
N PRO A 90 18.82 -10.00 -10.39
CA PRO A 90 18.24 -10.39 -11.67
C PRO A 90 17.96 -11.91 -11.77
N THR A 91 18.88 -12.75 -11.28
CA THR A 91 18.68 -14.20 -11.31
C THR A 91 17.50 -14.59 -10.40
N GLY A 92 16.53 -15.27 -10.98
CA GLY A 92 15.31 -15.67 -10.28
C GLY A 92 14.31 -14.52 -10.05
N ASN A 93 14.53 -13.37 -10.70
CA ASN A 93 13.67 -12.18 -10.57
C ASN A 93 13.41 -11.81 -9.10
N VAL A 94 14.47 -11.89 -8.27
CA VAL A 94 14.33 -11.65 -6.83
C VAL A 94 14.19 -10.17 -6.56
N ARG A 95 13.20 -9.84 -5.75
CA ARG A 95 13.01 -8.52 -5.19
C ARG A 95 12.91 -8.59 -3.68
N VAL A 96 13.85 -7.98 -3.01
CA VAL A 96 13.86 -7.81 -1.55
C VAL A 96 13.49 -6.37 -1.25
N THR A 97 12.56 -6.15 -0.34
CA THR A 97 12.26 -4.81 0.17
C THR A 97 12.33 -4.81 1.68
N ILE A 98 12.97 -3.78 2.24
CA ILE A 98 12.98 -3.51 3.67
C ILE A 98 12.17 -2.24 3.88
N ASP A 99 11.08 -2.34 4.62
CA ASP A 99 10.20 -1.23 4.95
C ASP A 99 10.37 -0.89 6.43
N THR A 100 10.87 0.32 6.69
CA THR A 100 11.11 0.87 8.02
C THR A 100 10.18 2.03 8.31
N GLU A 101 10.18 2.51 9.53
CA GLU A 101 9.45 3.71 9.94
C GLU A 101 7.97 3.66 9.53
N LEU A 102 7.34 2.48 9.67
CA LEU A 102 5.93 2.36 9.38
C LEU A 102 5.13 3.23 10.34
N ARG A 103 4.37 4.15 9.78
CA ARG A 103 3.56 5.13 10.50
C ARG A 103 2.15 5.16 9.96
N THR A 104 1.21 5.62 10.77
CA THR A 104 -0.20 5.70 10.40
C THR A 104 -0.86 6.99 10.91
N ALA A 105 -1.97 7.34 10.30
CA ALA A 105 -2.87 8.38 10.75
C ALA A 105 -4.31 8.04 10.34
N PRO A 106 -5.33 8.61 11.04
CA PRO A 106 -6.72 8.45 10.66
C PRO A 106 -6.98 8.90 9.22
N PHE A 107 -8.00 8.35 8.58
CA PHE A 107 -8.37 8.65 7.19
C PHE A 107 -8.69 10.13 6.92
N LYS A 108 -9.04 10.91 7.94
CA LYS A 108 -9.28 12.36 7.83
C LYS A 108 -8.01 13.18 7.66
N THR A 109 -6.84 12.58 7.88
CA THR A 109 -5.56 13.23 7.69
C THR A 109 -5.32 13.49 6.21
N ASN A 110 -4.87 14.69 5.88
CA ASN A 110 -4.56 15.04 4.50
C ASN A 110 -3.37 14.20 4.01
N LEU A 111 -3.61 13.38 3.00
CA LEU A 111 -2.59 12.48 2.42
C LEU A 111 -1.39 13.25 1.82
N PHE A 112 -1.60 14.49 1.40
CA PHE A 112 -0.59 15.33 0.72
C PHE A 112 0.06 16.38 1.64
N ASP A 113 -0.16 16.28 2.95
CA ASP A 113 0.45 17.16 3.94
C ASP A 113 1.73 16.49 4.49
N ASP A 114 2.89 17.05 4.16
CA ASP A 114 4.19 16.59 4.64
C ASP A 114 4.40 16.78 6.16
N ARG A 115 3.55 17.59 6.80
CA ARG A 115 3.52 17.82 8.25
C ARG A 115 2.43 17.03 8.96
N ALA A 116 1.77 16.12 8.26
CA ALA A 116 0.71 15.31 8.85
C ALA A 116 1.19 14.59 10.11
N LEU A 117 0.45 14.75 11.20
CA LEU A 117 0.75 14.03 12.45
C LEU A 117 0.44 12.56 12.27
N THR A 118 1.47 11.74 12.36
CA THR A 118 1.40 10.29 12.25
C THR A 118 1.95 9.62 13.51
N VAL A 119 1.47 8.44 13.82
CA VAL A 119 1.96 7.62 14.95
C VAL A 119 2.74 6.40 14.43
N PRO A 120 3.82 5.98 15.12
CA PRO A 120 4.56 4.79 14.74
C PRO A 120 3.71 3.52 14.90
N VAL A 121 3.91 2.53 14.03
CA VAL A 121 3.19 1.24 14.00
C VAL A 121 4.12 0.07 14.32
N LEU A 122 5.41 0.24 14.05
CA LEU A 122 6.46 -0.72 14.41
C LEU A 122 7.23 -0.18 15.62
N ASP A 123 7.75 -1.08 16.44
CA ASP A 123 8.65 -0.75 17.51
C ASP A 123 9.98 -0.24 16.95
N GLU A 124 10.75 0.45 17.81
CA GLU A 124 12.07 0.95 17.43
C GLU A 124 13.00 -0.20 17.01
N GLY A 125 13.64 -0.05 15.86
CA GLY A 125 14.52 -1.08 15.29
C GLY A 125 13.80 -2.20 14.53
N GLU A 126 12.47 -2.22 14.50
CA GLU A 126 11.71 -3.18 13.70
C GLU A 126 11.59 -2.72 12.24
N ALA A 127 11.55 -3.71 11.34
CA ALA A 127 11.32 -3.51 9.91
C ALA A 127 10.49 -4.65 9.32
N VAL A 128 9.80 -4.37 8.22
CA VAL A 128 9.12 -5.40 7.44
C VAL A 128 10.00 -5.80 6.26
N LEU A 129 10.53 -7.02 6.28
CA LEU A 129 11.26 -7.64 5.18
C LEU A 129 10.30 -8.42 4.28
N GLU A 130 10.21 -8.04 3.01
CA GLU A 130 9.44 -8.78 2.00
C GLU A 130 10.39 -9.32 0.93
N VAL A 131 10.33 -10.62 0.65
CA VAL A 131 11.11 -11.28 -0.40
C VAL A 131 10.17 -11.88 -1.43
N LYS A 132 10.33 -11.47 -2.69
CA LYS A 132 9.60 -12.02 -3.85
C LYS A 132 10.59 -12.61 -4.82
N TYR A 133 10.25 -13.74 -5.39
CA TYR A 133 11.02 -14.43 -6.42
C TYR A 133 10.08 -15.32 -7.24
N ASP A 134 10.51 -15.72 -8.41
CA ASP A 134 9.68 -16.57 -9.28
C ASP A 134 9.73 -18.05 -8.84
N ALA A 135 10.61 -18.85 -9.42
CA ALA A 135 10.64 -20.29 -9.17
C ALA A 135 11.50 -20.69 -7.97
N PHE A 136 12.62 -20.00 -7.74
CA PHE A 136 13.57 -20.34 -6.67
C PHE A 136 14.30 -19.09 -6.14
N LEU A 137 14.76 -19.20 -4.90
CA LEU A 137 15.58 -18.17 -4.26
C LEU A 137 17.07 -18.55 -4.45
N PRO A 138 17.86 -17.76 -5.21
CA PRO A 138 19.28 -18.02 -5.45
C PRO A 138 20.09 -18.11 -4.16
N ALA A 139 21.11 -19.00 -4.14
CA ALA A 139 21.94 -19.26 -2.97
C ALA A 139 22.58 -18.01 -2.36
N PRO A 140 23.13 -17.04 -3.11
CA PRO A 140 23.68 -15.82 -2.52
C PRO A 140 22.65 -15.01 -1.74
N VAL A 141 21.44 -14.88 -2.27
CA VAL A 141 20.36 -14.14 -1.59
C VAL A 141 19.88 -14.90 -0.35
N ARG A 142 19.78 -16.22 -0.45
CA ARG A 142 19.42 -17.07 0.70
C ARG A 142 20.42 -16.92 1.83
N ALA A 143 21.72 -16.99 1.53
CA ALA A 143 22.79 -16.85 2.52
C ALA A 143 22.73 -15.49 3.26
N LEU A 144 22.48 -14.40 2.54
CA LEU A 144 22.30 -13.08 3.14
C LEU A 144 21.09 -13.03 4.08
N LEU A 145 19.99 -13.67 3.70
CA LEU A 145 18.77 -13.69 4.50
C LEU A 145 18.90 -14.59 5.74
N GLU A 146 19.72 -15.65 5.71
CA GLU A 146 19.96 -16.54 6.86
C GLU A 146 20.63 -15.80 8.02
N GLY A 147 21.48 -14.81 7.74
CA GLY A 147 22.15 -13.98 8.75
C GLY A 147 21.24 -12.96 9.45
N VAL A 148 19.99 -12.83 9.05
CA VAL A 148 19.07 -11.84 9.62
C VAL A 148 18.15 -12.50 10.66
N THR A 149 18.07 -11.92 11.87
CA THR A 149 17.06 -12.31 12.85
C THR A 149 15.68 -11.95 12.33
N LYS A 150 14.82 -12.93 12.11
CA LYS A 150 13.51 -12.73 11.50
C LYS A 150 12.49 -13.74 12.00
N GLN A 151 11.24 -13.28 12.04
CA GLN A 151 10.08 -14.14 12.24
C GLN A 151 9.25 -14.14 10.95
N ARG A 152 8.99 -15.32 10.40
CA ARG A 152 8.12 -15.43 9.22
C ARG A 152 6.66 -15.29 9.64
N CYS A 153 5.98 -14.29 9.08
CA CYS A 153 4.57 -14.02 9.37
C CYS A 153 3.86 -13.44 8.15
N ALA A 154 2.53 -13.46 8.18
CA ALA A 154 1.71 -12.77 7.21
C ALA A 154 1.55 -11.32 7.67
N VAL A 155 2.24 -10.38 7.03
CA VAL A 155 2.19 -8.95 7.37
C VAL A 155 1.29 -8.21 6.40
N SER A 156 0.29 -7.53 6.93
CA SER A 156 -0.49 -6.52 6.22
C SER A 156 -0.25 -5.16 6.89
N LYS A 157 0.48 -4.26 6.22
CA LYS A 157 0.68 -2.89 6.74
C LYS A 157 -0.66 -2.18 7.01
N TYR A 158 -1.62 -2.35 6.10
CA TYR A 158 -2.97 -1.81 6.27
C TYR A 158 -3.61 -2.28 7.59
N THR A 159 -3.57 -3.58 7.88
CA THR A 159 -4.17 -4.13 9.11
C THR A 159 -3.42 -3.63 10.34
N LYS A 160 -2.07 -3.69 10.33
CA LYS A 160 -1.26 -3.16 11.44
C LYS A 160 -1.54 -1.68 11.72
N CYS A 161 -1.70 -0.88 10.66
CA CYS A 161 -2.02 0.54 10.81
C CYS A 161 -3.44 0.78 11.33
N LEU A 162 -4.39 -0.07 10.96
CA LEU A 162 -5.77 0.04 11.44
C LEU A 162 -5.86 -0.34 12.93
N ASP A 163 -5.19 -1.44 13.33
CA ASP A 163 -5.17 -1.95 14.70
C ASP A 163 -4.61 -0.91 15.71
N ILE A 164 -3.75 0.02 15.26
CA ILE A 164 -3.22 1.12 16.11
C ILE A 164 -4.24 2.23 16.31
N LEU A 165 -5.21 2.38 15.39
CA LEU A 165 -6.19 3.47 15.42
C LEU A 165 -7.52 3.07 16.05
N GLU A 166 -7.74 1.79 16.30
CA GLU A 166 -8.91 1.23 17.01
C GLU A 166 -8.71 1.27 18.53
#